data_df308c5b060851674ff12f0b5c50c47b
#
_entry.id   df308c5b060851674ff12f0b5c50c47b
#
_cell.length_a   1.000
_cell.length_b   1.000
_cell.length_c   1.000
_cell.angle_alpha   90.00
_cell.angle_beta   90.00
_cell.angle_gamma   90.00
#
_symmetry.space_group_name_H-M   'P 1'
#
loop_
_entity.id
_entity.type
_entity.pdbx_description
1 polymer ?
#
loop_
_entity_poly.entity_id
_entity_poly.type
_entity_poly.pdbx_seq_one_letter_code
_entity_poly.pdbx_strand_id
1 'polypeptide(L)'
;GEAGGGAGSFTRTTANAATSSIANNASANITITAAKTYALQKIQTSAAAWVTLYTDTTSRSNDSSRNEATDPTPGSGVIAEAITTGAATQLVTPGLIGFNNDGTPSTNVYLKVVNKSGSTQAITITIHYLPLET
;
A
#
# COMPACT_ATOMS: atom_id res chain seq x y z
N GLY A 1 -11.70 30.56 3.90
CA GLY A 1 -11.73 30.26 4.12
C GLY A 1 -11.75 30.19 4.23
N GLU A 2 -11.60 30.15 4.30
CA GLU A 2 -11.58 29.85 4.44
C GLU A 2 -11.55 29.53 4.36
N ALA A 3 -11.58 29.73 4.15
CA ALA A 3 -11.49 29.22 4.17
C ALA A 3 -11.57 28.77 4.24
N GLY A 4 -11.67 28.66 4.20
CA GLY A 4 -11.62 27.96 4.46
C GLY A 4 -11.68 27.33 4.49
N GLY A 5 -11.67 27.57 4.32
CA GLY A 5 -11.81 26.67 4.73
C GLY A 5 -11.67 25.62 4.75
N GLY A 6 -12.34 25.03 4.67
CA GLY A 6 -11.96 23.66 4.69
C GLY A 6 -10.49 23.42 4.60
N ALA A 7 -9.75 24.47 4.42
CA ALA A 7 -8.32 24.35 4.41
C ALA A 7 -7.88 23.63 5.67
N GLY A 8 -7.08 22.59 5.56
CA GLY A 8 -6.59 21.82 6.67
C GLY A 8 -7.57 20.77 7.23
N SER A 9 -8.79 20.71 6.70
CA SER A 9 -9.76 19.72 7.12
C SER A 9 -9.71 18.53 6.15
N PHE A 10 -9.03 17.46 6.55
CA PHE A 10 -8.95 16.25 5.74
C PHE A 10 -9.91 15.20 6.26
N THR A 11 -10.45 14.42 5.37
CA THR A 11 -11.40 13.35 5.68
C THR A 11 -10.77 12.01 5.35
N ARG A 12 -11.03 11.02 6.20
CA ARG A 12 -10.63 9.64 5.90
C ARG A 12 -11.28 9.20 4.60
N THR A 13 -10.53 8.48 3.79
CA THR A 13 -10.96 8.03 2.48
C THR A 13 -10.31 6.70 2.13
N THR A 14 -10.67 6.17 0.99
CA THR A 14 -10.09 4.94 0.44
C THR A 14 -9.63 5.14 -0.98
N ALA A 15 -8.65 4.34 -1.39
CA ALA A 15 -8.24 4.23 -2.78
C ALA A 15 -7.84 2.79 -3.03
N ASN A 16 -7.95 2.33 -4.27
CA ASN A 16 -7.66 0.94 -4.59
C ASN A 16 -7.04 0.78 -5.97
N ALA A 17 -6.44 -0.38 -6.19
CA ALA A 17 -6.00 -0.86 -7.49
C ALA A 17 -5.99 -2.39 -7.45
N ALA A 18 -6.02 -3.01 -8.61
CA ALA A 18 -6.02 -4.45 -8.73
C ALA A 18 -4.80 -4.93 -9.52
N THR A 19 -4.33 -6.13 -9.20
CA THR A 19 -3.34 -6.82 -10.03
C THR A 19 -4.01 -7.34 -11.29
N SER A 20 -3.21 -7.68 -12.30
CA SER A 20 -3.66 -8.63 -13.32
C SER A 20 -3.91 -9.99 -12.66
N SER A 21 -4.46 -10.95 -13.40
CA SER A 21 -4.57 -12.32 -12.91
C SER A 21 -3.17 -12.92 -12.78
N ILE A 22 -2.81 -13.34 -11.57
CA ILE A 22 -1.50 -13.90 -11.25
C ILE A 22 -1.66 -15.24 -10.56
N ALA A 23 -0.70 -16.13 -10.80
CA ALA A 23 -0.70 -17.47 -10.21
C ALA A 23 -0.45 -17.40 -8.70
N ASN A 24 -0.83 -18.46 -7.99
CA ASN A 24 -0.49 -18.58 -6.57
C ASN A 24 1.02 -18.46 -6.36
N ASN A 25 1.42 -17.69 -5.35
CA ASN A 25 2.80 -17.34 -5.01
C ASN A 25 3.51 -16.43 -6.04
N ALA A 26 2.85 -16.04 -7.12
CA ALA A 26 3.38 -15.04 -8.04
C ALA A 26 3.11 -13.63 -7.49
N SER A 27 3.91 -12.68 -7.95
CA SER A 27 3.80 -11.29 -7.53
C SER A 27 3.46 -10.37 -8.69
N ALA A 28 2.87 -9.22 -8.35
CA ALA A 28 2.64 -8.13 -9.27
C ALA A 28 2.90 -6.80 -8.57
N ASN A 29 3.35 -5.82 -9.33
CA ASN A 29 3.48 -4.45 -8.87
C ASN A 29 2.25 -3.68 -9.29
N ILE A 30 1.68 -2.92 -8.36
CA ILE A 30 0.53 -2.04 -8.65
C ILE A 30 0.81 -0.65 -8.09
N THR A 31 0.07 0.34 -8.57
CA THR A 31 0.14 1.72 -8.10
C THR A 31 -1.27 2.15 -7.72
N ILE A 32 -1.42 2.66 -6.50
CA ILE A 32 -2.68 3.26 -6.03
C ILE A 32 -2.48 4.78 -6.04
N THR A 33 -3.39 5.51 -6.67
CA THR A 33 -3.39 6.97 -6.60
C THR A 33 -4.10 7.39 -5.33
N ALA A 34 -3.39 8.00 -4.41
CA ALA A 34 -3.92 8.37 -3.10
C ALA A 34 -3.47 9.76 -2.67
N ALA A 35 -2.37 9.89 -1.94
CA ALA A 35 -1.87 11.16 -1.42
C ALA A 35 -0.35 11.12 -1.34
N LYS A 36 0.27 12.30 -1.32
CA LYS A 36 1.74 12.42 -1.21
C LYS A 36 2.24 12.01 0.17
N THR A 37 1.49 12.33 1.20
CA THR A 37 1.73 11.94 2.60
C THR A 37 0.40 11.59 3.22
N TYR A 38 0.35 10.53 4.01
CA TYR A 38 -0.91 10.01 4.54
C TYR A 38 -0.70 9.24 5.85
N ALA A 39 -1.73 9.28 6.70
CA ALA A 39 -1.82 8.38 7.84
C ALA A 39 -2.54 7.11 7.37
N LEU A 40 -1.82 6.01 7.30
CA LEU A 40 -2.38 4.73 6.86
C LEU A 40 -3.11 4.06 8.03
N GLN A 41 -4.35 3.65 7.79
CA GLN A 41 -5.21 3.10 8.83
C GLN A 41 -5.52 1.62 8.63
N LYS A 42 -5.81 1.21 7.40
CA LYS A 42 -6.17 -0.18 7.09
C LYS A 42 -5.68 -0.57 5.72
N ILE A 43 -5.38 -1.86 5.56
CA ILE A 43 -5.09 -2.48 4.26
C ILE A 43 -6.11 -3.58 4.07
N GLN A 44 -6.86 -3.51 2.97
CA GLN A 44 -7.91 -4.46 2.64
C GLN A 44 -7.52 -5.24 1.39
N THR A 45 -7.70 -6.55 1.43
CA THR A 45 -7.42 -7.44 0.31
C THR A 45 -8.67 -8.19 -0.10
N SER A 46 -8.81 -8.46 -1.40
CA SER A 46 -9.95 -9.25 -1.92
C SER A 46 -9.72 -10.75 -1.82
N ALA A 47 -8.49 -11.18 -1.53
CA ALA A 47 -8.11 -12.57 -1.38
C ALA A 47 -6.85 -12.64 -0.49
N ALA A 48 -6.46 -13.84 -0.07
CA ALA A 48 -5.22 -14.02 0.69
C ALA A 48 -4.03 -13.47 -0.10
N ALA A 49 -3.27 -12.55 0.51
CA ALA A 49 -2.18 -11.87 -0.15
C ALA A 49 -1.13 -11.39 0.86
N TRP A 50 0.10 -11.25 0.37
CA TRP A 50 1.15 -10.50 1.06
C TRP A 50 1.31 -9.18 0.31
N VAL A 51 1.03 -8.09 0.99
CA VAL A 51 1.01 -6.73 0.42
C VAL A 51 2.09 -5.91 1.08
N THR A 52 2.90 -5.23 0.29
CA THR A 52 3.94 -4.33 0.77
C THR A 52 3.81 -2.97 0.09
N LEU A 53 3.88 -1.89 0.88
CA LEU A 53 3.84 -0.51 0.39
C LEU A 53 5.24 0.08 0.43
N TYR A 54 5.58 0.87 -0.60
CA TYR A 54 6.91 1.47 -0.78
C TYR A 54 6.83 2.97 -1.02
N THR A 55 7.91 3.66 -0.65
CA THR A 55 8.04 5.11 -0.87
C THR A 55 8.28 5.47 -2.33
N ASP A 56 8.85 4.55 -3.11
CA ASP A 56 9.21 4.77 -4.51
C ASP A 56 9.42 3.44 -5.24
N THR A 57 9.57 3.49 -6.56
CA THR A 57 9.73 2.28 -7.37
C THR A 57 11.11 1.63 -7.21
N THR A 58 12.14 2.40 -6.88
CA THR A 58 13.48 1.86 -6.64
C THR A 58 13.49 0.99 -5.39
N SER A 59 12.87 1.45 -4.31
CA SER A 59 12.71 0.67 -3.09
C SER A 59 11.94 -0.62 -3.35
N ARG A 60 10.88 -0.55 -4.14
CA ARG A 60 10.10 -1.73 -4.54
C ARG A 60 10.94 -2.73 -5.33
N SER A 61 11.74 -2.26 -6.28
CA SER A 61 12.61 -3.12 -7.09
C SER A 61 13.69 -3.78 -6.23
N ASN A 62 14.28 -3.03 -5.30
CA ASN A 62 15.31 -3.56 -4.40
C ASN A 62 14.76 -4.63 -3.44
N ASP A 63 13.46 -4.60 -3.17
CA ASP A 63 12.78 -5.53 -2.27
C ASP A 63 12.16 -6.73 -3.00
N SER A 64 12.36 -6.86 -4.30
CA SER A 64 11.61 -7.80 -5.14
C SER A 64 11.83 -9.28 -4.76
N SER A 65 12.97 -9.60 -4.16
CA SER A 65 13.31 -10.98 -3.79
C SER A 65 13.24 -11.26 -2.28
N ARG A 66 12.80 -10.29 -1.48
CA ARG A 66 12.69 -10.52 -0.03
C ARG A 66 11.63 -11.57 0.26
N ASN A 67 11.95 -12.48 1.18
CA ASN A 67 11.03 -13.50 1.67
C ASN A 67 10.04 -12.88 2.68
N GLU A 68 8.79 -13.33 2.67
CA GLU A 68 7.78 -12.80 3.59
C GLU A 68 8.12 -13.04 5.07
N ALA A 69 8.94 -14.04 5.38
CA ALA A 69 9.38 -14.34 6.74
C ALA A 69 10.56 -13.46 7.18
N THR A 70 11.12 -12.65 6.29
CA THR A 70 12.25 -11.77 6.58
C THR A 70 11.77 -10.34 6.72
N ASP A 71 12.06 -9.72 7.86
CA ASP A 71 11.70 -8.32 8.09
C ASP A 71 12.44 -7.40 7.13
N PRO A 72 11.79 -6.34 6.64
CA PRO A 72 12.48 -5.35 5.82
C PRO A 72 13.53 -4.60 6.64
N THR A 73 14.62 -4.22 5.98
CA THR A 73 15.66 -3.41 6.62
C THR A 73 15.10 -2.01 6.90
N PRO A 74 15.25 -1.47 8.11
CA PRO A 74 14.87 -0.09 8.38
C PRO A 74 15.54 0.87 7.40
N GLY A 75 14.77 1.81 6.85
CA GLY A 75 15.27 2.77 5.89
C GLY A 75 15.31 2.28 4.43
N SER A 76 14.83 1.06 4.15
CA SER A 76 14.82 0.50 2.80
C SER A 76 13.69 1.02 1.91
N GLY A 77 12.81 1.88 2.44
CA GLY A 77 11.68 2.41 1.69
C GLY A 77 10.41 1.58 1.80
N VAL A 78 10.40 0.55 2.65
CA VAL A 78 9.18 -0.20 2.97
C VAL A 78 8.38 0.59 4.00
N ILE A 79 7.14 0.95 3.65
CA ILE A 79 6.26 1.73 4.54
C ILE A 79 5.50 0.80 5.48
N ALA A 80 4.88 -0.24 4.92
CA ALA A 80 4.01 -1.12 5.68
C ALA A 80 3.85 -2.45 4.94
N GLU A 81 3.47 -3.48 5.70
CA GLU A 81 3.14 -4.80 5.15
C GLU A 81 1.88 -5.34 5.79
N ALA A 82 1.16 -6.17 5.04
CA ALA A 82 0.05 -6.95 5.54
C ALA A 82 0.07 -8.33 4.90
N ILE A 83 -0.18 -9.35 5.70
CA ILE A 83 -0.34 -10.72 5.21
C ILE A 83 -1.73 -11.17 5.63
N THR A 84 -2.57 -11.48 4.64
CA THR A 84 -3.95 -11.91 4.88
C THR A 84 -4.11 -13.37 4.51
N THR A 85 -5.06 -14.05 5.15
CA THR A 85 -5.35 -15.47 4.90
C THR A 85 -6.64 -15.67 4.10
N GLY A 86 -7.23 -14.58 3.65
CA GLY A 86 -8.45 -14.56 2.85
C GLY A 86 -8.79 -13.11 2.53
N ALA A 87 -9.98 -12.87 1.98
CA ALA A 87 -10.49 -11.51 1.84
C ALA A 87 -10.63 -10.92 3.25
N ALA A 88 -9.90 -9.86 3.53
CA ALA A 88 -9.80 -9.32 4.89
C ALA A 88 -9.40 -7.85 4.88
N THR A 89 -9.70 -7.19 5.99
CA THR A 89 -9.24 -5.82 6.26
C THR A 89 -8.37 -5.87 7.51
N GLN A 90 -7.10 -5.50 7.37
CA GLN A 90 -6.15 -5.50 8.49
C GLN A 90 -5.93 -4.09 8.99
N LEU A 91 -6.11 -3.88 10.28
CA LEU A 91 -5.78 -2.61 10.94
C LEU A 91 -4.26 -2.41 10.92
N VAL A 92 -3.84 -1.19 10.61
CA VAL A 92 -2.43 -0.79 10.68
C VAL A 92 -2.20 -0.17 12.06
N THR A 93 -1.87 -1.02 13.01
CA THR A 93 -1.60 -0.62 14.40
C THR A 93 -0.35 -1.33 14.91
N PRO A 94 0.63 -0.60 15.50
CA PRO A 94 0.64 0.85 15.69
C PRO A 94 0.46 1.62 14.38
N GLY A 95 -0.14 2.80 14.43
CA GLY A 95 -0.34 3.64 13.26
C GLY A 95 0.98 4.16 12.69
N LEU A 96 0.97 4.48 11.42
CA LEU A 96 2.14 5.00 10.71
C LEU A 96 1.76 6.10 9.72
N ILE A 97 2.75 6.89 9.37
CA ILE A 97 2.68 7.89 8.31
C ILE A 97 3.48 7.35 7.12
N GLY A 98 2.84 7.26 5.96
CA GLY A 98 3.50 6.92 4.71
C GLY A 98 3.66 8.14 3.82
N PHE A 99 4.58 8.07 2.88
CA PHE A 99 4.83 9.18 1.96
C PHE A 99 5.43 8.70 0.66
N ASN A 100 5.28 9.52 -0.38
CA ASN A 100 5.91 9.32 -1.67
C ASN A 100 7.27 10.01 -1.68
N ASN A 101 8.31 9.28 -2.04
CA ASN A 101 9.69 9.79 -2.07
C ASN A 101 10.24 9.91 -3.50
N ASP A 102 9.38 10.06 -4.51
CA ASP A 102 9.82 10.37 -5.87
C ASP A 102 10.59 11.70 -5.88
N GLY A 103 11.44 11.91 -6.88
CA GLY A 103 12.20 13.14 -7.01
C GLY A 103 11.32 14.40 -6.97
N THR A 104 10.15 14.32 -7.62
CA THR A 104 9.05 15.26 -7.40
C THR A 104 7.94 14.46 -6.74
N PRO A 105 7.59 14.73 -5.48
CA PRO A 105 6.56 13.96 -4.79
C PRO A 105 5.25 13.91 -5.57
N SER A 106 4.65 12.73 -5.65
CA SER A 106 3.40 12.50 -6.35
C SER A 106 2.40 11.79 -5.46
N THR A 107 1.17 11.62 -5.94
CA THR A 107 0.11 10.92 -5.22
C THR A 107 0.17 9.39 -5.40
N ASN A 108 1.21 8.88 -6.04
CA ASN A 108 1.36 7.45 -6.26
C ASN A 108 1.82 6.73 -5.00
N VAL A 109 1.12 5.66 -4.66
CA VAL A 109 1.53 4.70 -3.63
C VAL A 109 1.91 3.43 -4.37
N TYR A 110 3.15 2.99 -4.21
CA TYR A 110 3.70 1.84 -4.93
C TYR A 110 3.60 0.59 -4.08
N LEU A 111 3.05 -0.49 -4.64
CA LEU A 111 2.83 -1.73 -3.92
C LEU A 111 3.40 -2.92 -4.68
N LYS A 112 3.80 -3.95 -3.92
CA LYS A 112 4.01 -5.29 -4.43
C LYS A 112 2.96 -6.19 -3.77
N VAL A 113 2.30 -7.01 -4.57
CA VAL A 113 1.28 -7.95 -4.11
C VAL A 113 1.68 -9.35 -4.50
N VAL A 114 1.78 -10.24 -3.53
CA VAL A 114 2.02 -11.67 -3.76
C VAL A 114 0.70 -12.41 -3.52
N ASN A 115 0.28 -13.20 -4.50
CA ASN A 115 -0.94 -14.01 -4.40
C ASN A 115 -0.69 -15.20 -3.48
N LYS A 116 -1.42 -15.26 -2.37
CA LYS A 116 -1.33 -16.34 -1.39
C LYS A 116 -2.64 -17.13 -1.31
N SER A 117 -3.52 -16.97 -2.31
CA SER A 117 -4.88 -17.53 -2.28
C SER A 117 -4.98 -19.00 -2.60
N GLY A 118 -3.93 -19.58 -3.16
CA GLY A 118 -3.95 -20.97 -3.62
C GLY A 118 -4.47 -21.16 -5.04
N SER A 119 -4.91 -20.10 -5.71
CA SER A 119 -5.44 -20.17 -7.07
C SER A 119 -5.04 -18.95 -7.88
N THR A 120 -5.02 -19.08 -9.20
CA THR A 120 -4.76 -17.96 -10.10
C THR A 120 -5.93 -16.99 -10.07
N GLN A 121 -5.68 -15.73 -9.72
CA GLN A 121 -6.70 -14.69 -9.72
C GLN A 121 -6.11 -13.29 -9.67
N ALA A 122 -6.93 -12.29 -9.99
CA ALA A 122 -6.60 -10.89 -9.74
C ALA A 122 -6.94 -10.56 -8.28
N ILE A 123 -6.14 -9.69 -7.67
CA ILE A 123 -6.33 -9.28 -6.27
C ILE A 123 -6.45 -7.77 -6.23
N THR A 124 -7.53 -7.29 -5.61
CA THR A 124 -7.75 -5.86 -5.38
C THR A 124 -7.26 -5.50 -3.98
N ILE A 125 -6.45 -4.45 -3.93
CA ILE A 125 -5.95 -3.89 -2.67
C ILE A 125 -6.60 -2.52 -2.48
N THR A 126 -7.22 -2.32 -1.31
CA THR A 126 -7.80 -1.05 -0.92
C THR A 126 -7.05 -0.55 0.31
N ILE A 127 -6.58 0.68 0.27
CA ILE A 127 -6.01 1.33 1.45
C ILE A 127 -7.02 2.32 2.03
N HIS A 128 -7.12 2.35 3.35
CA HIS A 128 -7.94 3.30 4.10
C HIS A 128 -6.97 4.25 4.79
N TYR A 129 -7.12 5.54 4.54
CA TYR A 129 -6.11 6.52 4.98
C TYR A 129 -6.71 7.90 5.20
N LEU A 130 -5.96 8.71 5.93
CA LEU A 130 -6.22 10.14 6.05
C LEU A 130 -5.15 10.86 5.25
N PRO A 131 -5.51 11.63 4.21
CA PRO A 131 -4.51 12.38 3.46
C PRO A 131 -3.98 13.53 4.33
N LEU A 132 -2.66 13.68 4.36
CA LEU A 132 -1.98 14.76 5.07
C LEU A 132 -1.35 15.75 4.10
N GLU A 133 -0.99 15.29 2.92
CA GLU A 133 -0.50 16.11 1.82
C GLU A 133 -1.07 15.55 0.52
N THR A 134 -1.91 16.31 -0.13
CA THR A 134 -2.57 15.86 -1.36
C THR A 134 -1.80 16.25 -2.63
#